data_64bcab5b70fa8d6409027acff17a4a44
#
_entry.id   64bcab5b70fa8d6409027acff17a4a44
#
_cell.length_a   1.000
_cell.length_b   1.000
_cell.length_c   1.000
_cell.angle_alpha   90.00
_cell.angle_beta   90.00
_cell.angle_gamma   90.00
#
_symmetry.space_group_name_H-M   'P 1'
#
loop_
_entity.id
_entity.type
_entity.pdbx_description
1 polymer ?
#
loop_
_entity_poly.entity_id
_entity_poly.type
_entity_poly.pdbx_seq_one_letter_code
_entity_poly.pdbx_strand_id
1 'polypeptide(L)'
;MRLSSLWFGLVFSLSGAVAIADVPADPAKVQALKVGDAAPAFSGLSVDGVERTFPAGAYAKPTVVIFYRGGWCPYCNLQLADLRLVEPRLRASGFEVVFLSTDRPELLYSSLKEKDIHYTLLSDHHSAAAEAFRVAYRLDDATLAELREYGIDVEATTGTKRHELPVPSVFVIDKAGVIRFVYSNPDYTVRLGADALWSAASGLAAR
;
A
#
# COMPACT_ATOMS: atom_id res chain seq x y z
N MET A 1 -8.46 -65.28 15.34
CA MET A 1 -9.18 -63.99 15.53
C MET A 1 -8.18 -62.95 15.82
N ARG A 2 -7.91 -62.06 14.83
CA ARG A 2 -7.00 -60.90 14.99
C ARG A 2 -7.85 -59.63 14.91
N LEU A 3 -7.95 -58.90 16.02
CA LEU A 3 -8.60 -57.59 16.09
C LEU A 3 -7.63 -56.52 15.55
N SER A 4 -7.99 -55.87 14.47
CA SER A 4 -7.29 -54.72 13.94
C SER A 4 -7.90 -53.45 14.53
N SER A 5 -7.15 -52.77 15.38
CA SER A 5 -7.52 -51.46 15.95
C SER A 5 -7.25 -50.37 14.93
N LEU A 6 -8.30 -49.74 14.39
CA LEU A 6 -8.23 -48.53 13.55
C LEU A 6 -8.10 -47.32 14.48
N TRP A 7 -6.94 -46.67 14.45
CA TRP A 7 -6.74 -45.33 15.04
C TRP A 7 -7.21 -44.26 14.06
N PHE A 8 -8.31 -43.61 14.39
CA PHE A 8 -8.77 -42.42 13.70
C PHE A 8 -8.02 -41.21 14.29
N GLY A 9 -7.02 -40.70 13.55
CA GLY A 9 -6.32 -39.48 13.90
C GLY A 9 -7.23 -38.25 13.61
N LEU A 10 -7.66 -37.57 14.67
CA LEU A 10 -8.40 -36.32 14.57
C LEU A 10 -7.44 -35.21 14.20
N VAL A 11 -7.44 -34.77 12.94
CA VAL A 11 -6.68 -33.59 12.46
C VAL A 11 -7.46 -32.35 12.89
N PHE A 12 -7.00 -31.67 13.94
CA PHE A 12 -7.48 -30.35 14.32
C PHE A 12 -6.91 -29.31 13.36
N SER A 13 -7.68 -28.89 12.37
CA SER A 13 -7.38 -27.70 11.59
C SER A 13 -7.60 -26.46 12.45
N LEU A 14 -6.53 -25.86 12.96
CA LEU A 14 -6.58 -24.51 13.52
C LEU A 14 -6.78 -23.52 12.36
N SER A 15 -8.03 -23.21 12.04
CA SER A 15 -8.36 -22.02 11.25
C SER A 15 -8.13 -20.79 12.15
N GLY A 16 -6.93 -20.22 12.10
CA GLY A 16 -6.66 -18.95 12.73
C GLY A 16 -7.50 -17.88 12.03
N ALA A 17 -8.56 -17.42 12.64
CA ALA A 17 -9.25 -16.22 12.23
C ALA A 17 -8.24 -15.04 12.36
N VAL A 18 -7.81 -14.48 11.24
CA VAL A 18 -7.08 -13.22 11.24
C VAL A 18 -8.06 -12.17 11.75
N ALA A 19 -7.87 -11.73 12.98
CA ALA A 19 -8.61 -10.61 13.53
C ALA A 19 -8.31 -9.39 12.64
N ILE A 20 -9.30 -8.88 11.94
CA ILE A 20 -9.22 -7.59 11.24
C ILE A 20 -8.99 -6.57 12.34
N ALA A 21 -7.78 -6.02 12.40
CA ALA A 21 -7.45 -4.96 13.35
C ALA A 21 -8.37 -3.76 13.04
N ASP A 22 -8.98 -3.19 14.08
CA ASP A 22 -9.83 -2.01 13.92
C ASP A 22 -8.98 -0.86 13.35
N VAL A 23 -9.48 -0.19 12.31
CA VAL A 23 -8.78 0.92 11.64
C VAL A 23 -8.77 2.13 12.58
N PRO A 24 -7.59 2.60 13.06
CA PRO A 24 -7.53 3.68 14.03
C PRO A 24 -8.02 5.01 13.42
N ALA A 25 -8.66 5.85 14.24
CA ALA A 25 -9.03 7.21 13.85
C ALA A 25 -7.82 8.17 13.89
N ASP A 26 -6.85 7.90 14.74
CA ASP A 26 -5.65 8.71 14.90
C ASP A 26 -4.51 8.10 14.05
N PRO A 27 -3.99 8.82 13.03
CA PRO A 27 -2.90 8.32 12.21
C PRO A 27 -1.61 8.02 13.01
N ALA A 28 -1.42 8.68 14.17
CA ALA A 28 -0.29 8.40 15.04
C ALA A 28 -0.37 7.02 15.73
N LYS A 29 -1.55 6.41 15.76
CA LYS A 29 -1.76 5.05 16.29
C LYS A 29 -1.64 3.95 15.25
N VAL A 30 -1.42 4.31 14.00
CA VAL A 30 -1.18 3.35 12.91
C VAL A 30 0.11 2.58 13.20
N GLN A 31 0.03 1.25 13.11
CA GLN A 31 1.16 0.35 13.32
C GLN A 31 1.42 -0.45 12.04
N ALA A 32 2.09 0.19 11.09
CA ALA A 32 2.47 -0.44 9.83
C ALA A 32 3.22 -1.77 10.04
N LEU A 33 3.13 -2.65 9.06
CA LEU A 33 3.98 -3.86 9.02
C LEU A 33 5.46 -3.46 9.11
N LYS A 34 6.28 -4.36 9.64
CA LYS A 34 7.69 -4.10 9.97
C LYS A 34 8.64 -4.85 9.05
N VAL A 35 9.90 -4.44 9.08
CA VAL A 35 10.98 -5.20 8.45
C VAL A 35 11.03 -6.61 9.06
N GLY A 36 11.05 -7.61 8.19
CA GLY A 36 11.01 -9.03 8.55
C GLY A 36 9.61 -9.66 8.47
N ASP A 37 8.54 -8.85 8.46
CA ASP A 37 7.19 -9.38 8.27
C ASP A 37 7.01 -9.89 6.83
N ALA A 38 6.12 -10.89 6.67
CA ALA A 38 5.65 -11.30 5.36
C ALA A 38 4.70 -10.24 4.78
N ALA A 39 4.90 -9.86 3.53
CA ALA A 39 3.97 -9.00 2.83
C ALA A 39 2.64 -9.75 2.62
N PRO A 40 1.49 -9.11 2.88
CA PRO A 40 0.19 -9.71 2.64
C PRO A 40 -0.09 -9.81 1.13
N ALA A 41 -1.05 -10.63 0.74
CA ALA A 41 -1.66 -10.48 -0.56
C ALA A 41 -2.40 -9.15 -0.63
N PHE A 42 -2.31 -8.48 -1.77
CA PHE A 42 -3.06 -7.25 -2.02
C PHE A 42 -3.41 -7.12 -3.51
N SER A 43 -4.36 -6.29 -3.80
CA SER A 43 -4.70 -5.92 -5.17
C SER A 43 -5.06 -4.43 -5.26
N GLY A 44 -5.17 -3.94 -6.49
CA GLY A 44 -5.66 -2.60 -6.78
C GLY A 44 -6.14 -2.53 -8.23
N LEU A 45 -7.01 -1.58 -8.52
CA LEU A 45 -7.54 -1.37 -9.86
C LEU A 45 -6.69 -0.34 -10.63
N SER A 46 -6.34 -0.66 -11.87
CA SER A 46 -5.76 0.33 -12.79
C SER A 46 -6.79 1.36 -13.21
N VAL A 47 -6.36 2.41 -13.93
CA VAL A 47 -7.24 3.44 -14.48
C VAL A 47 -8.35 2.87 -15.39
N ASP A 48 -8.07 1.74 -16.04
CA ASP A 48 -9.02 1.04 -16.91
C ASP A 48 -9.91 0.06 -16.15
N GLY A 49 -9.84 0.06 -14.81
CA GLY A 49 -10.61 -0.84 -13.94
C GLY A 49 -10.11 -2.29 -13.94
N VAL A 50 -8.92 -2.56 -14.50
CA VAL A 50 -8.34 -3.90 -14.51
C VAL A 50 -7.65 -4.15 -13.17
N GLU A 51 -8.02 -5.24 -12.49
CA GLU A 51 -7.41 -5.63 -11.23
C GLU A 51 -6.00 -6.17 -11.45
N ARG A 52 -5.05 -5.66 -10.66
CA ARG A 52 -3.70 -6.21 -10.51
C ARG A 52 -3.55 -6.78 -9.13
N THR A 53 -3.23 -8.07 -9.06
CA THR A 53 -3.08 -8.82 -7.81
C THR A 53 -1.62 -9.13 -7.53
N PHE A 54 -1.22 -8.97 -6.28
CA PHE A 54 0.08 -9.32 -5.73
C PHE A 54 -0.12 -10.42 -4.68
N PRO A 55 0.49 -11.60 -4.87
CA PRO A 55 0.26 -12.73 -3.97
C PRO A 55 0.94 -12.51 -2.61
N ALA A 56 0.46 -13.18 -1.58
CA ALA A 56 1.27 -13.40 -0.39
C ALA A 56 2.41 -14.38 -0.71
N GLY A 57 3.61 -14.15 -0.15
CA GLY A 57 4.76 -15.02 -0.38
C GLY A 57 5.61 -14.62 -1.58
N ALA A 58 5.91 -15.54 -2.48
CA ALA A 58 6.88 -15.30 -3.55
C ALA A 58 6.40 -14.30 -4.62
N TYR A 59 7.22 -13.31 -4.90
CA TYR A 59 7.03 -12.30 -5.92
C TYR A 59 7.90 -12.59 -7.16
N ALA A 60 7.39 -12.33 -8.35
CA ALA A 60 8.16 -12.47 -9.59
C ALA A 60 9.39 -11.52 -9.64
N LYS A 61 9.22 -10.33 -9.03
CA LYS A 61 10.24 -9.29 -8.90
C LYS A 61 10.23 -8.73 -7.48
N PRO A 62 11.38 -8.24 -6.95
CA PRO A 62 11.31 -7.44 -5.75
C PRO A 62 10.43 -6.22 -6.02
N THR A 63 9.62 -5.83 -5.07
CA THR A 63 8.54 -4.85 -5.30
C THR A 63 8.65 -3.68 -4.31
N VAL A 64 8.54 -2.47 -4.85
CA VAL A 64 8.36 -1.25 -4.05
C VAL A 64 6.88 -0.90 -4.06
N VAL A 65 6.27 -0.86 -2.88
CA VAL A 65 4.86 -0.47 -2.68
C VAL A 65 4.81 0.87 -1.98
N ILE A 66 4.14 1.84 -2.59
CA ILE A 66 4.06 3.21 -2.09
C ILE A 66 2.60 3.57 -1.88
N PHE A 67 2.22 3.82 -0.63
CA PHE A 67 0.89 4.32 -0.27
C PHE A 67 0.91 5.84 -0.19
N TYR A 68 -0.05 6.50 -0.84
CA TYR A 68 -0.26 7.94 -0.80
C TYR A 68 -1.74 8.27 -0.64
N ARG A 69 -2.06 9.47 -0.15
CA ARG A 69 -3.44 9.83 0.23
C ARG A 69 -4.38 10.00 -0.96
N GLY A 70 -3.85 10.52 -2.07
CA GLY A 70 -4.62 10.78 -3.30
C GLY A 70 -3.98 11.86 -4.15
N GLY A 71 -4.41 11.98 -5.41
CA GLY A 71 -3.95 12.98 -6.37
C GLY A 71 -4.30 14.42 -6.02
N TRP A 72 -5.27 14.63 -5.16
CA TRP A 72 -5.67 15.92 -4.62
C TRP A 72 -4.70 16.48 -3.55
N CYS A 73 -3.81 15.64 -2.99
CA CYS A 73 -2.90 16.03 -1.92
C CYS A 73 -1.61 16.66 -2.47
N PRO A 74 -1.30 17.96 -2.18
CA PRO A 74 -0.12 18.62 -2.73
C PRO A 74 1.19 17.97 -2.33
N TYR A 75 1.33 17.49 -1.09
CA TYR A 75 2.54 16.79 -0.63
C TYR A 75 2.71 15.43 -1.30
N CYS A 76 1.62 14.76 -1.68
CA CYS A 76 1.68 13.54 -2.47
C CYS A 76 2.21 13.84 -3.88
N ASN A 77 1.73 14.91 -4.50
CA ASN A 77 2.18 15.33 -5.83
C ASN A 77 3.66 15.73 -5.84
N LEU A 78 4.15 16.38 -4.78
CA LEU A 78 5.58 16.69 -4.61
C LEU A 78 6.40 15.38 -4.49
N GLN A 79 5.95 14.41 -3.70
CA GLN A 79 6.61 13.11 -3.58
C GLN A 79 6.63 12.36 -4.91
N LEU A 80 5.49 12.28 -5.61
CA LEU A 80 5.41 11.63 -6.92
C LEU A 80 6.37 12.30 -7.93
N ALA A 81 6.51 13.64 -7.88
CA ALA A 81 7.44 14.36 -8.73
C ALA A 81 8.92 14.07 -8.37
N ASP A 82 9.25 13.95 -7.10
CA ASP A 82 10.60 13.59 -6.62
C ASP A 82 10.96 12.14 -7.01
N LEU A 83 10.06 11.20 -6.79
CA LEU A 83 10.29 9.78 -7.06
C LEU A 83 10.48 9.45 -8.54
N ARG A 84 10.09 10.33 -9.49
CA ARG A 84 10.38 10.15 -10.92
C ARG A 84 11.88 10.06 -11.23
N LEU A 85 12.74 10.57 -10.33
CA LEU A 85 14.19 10.53 -10.48
C LEU A 85 14.74 9.11 -10.20
N VAL A 86 14.08 8.34 -9.38
CA VAL A 86 14.56 7.02 -8.92
C VAL A 86 13.76 5.85 -9.51
N GLU A 87 12.50 6.08 -9.85
CA GLU A 87 11.62 5.01 -10.35
C GLU A 87 12.17 4.30 -11.60
N PRO A 88 12.67 5.00 -12.65
CA PRO A 88 13.28 4.32 -13.79
C PRO A 88 14.52 3.50 -13.42
N ARG A 89 15.30 3.94 -12.44
CA ARG A 89 16.48 3.22 -11.94
C ARG A 89 16.08 1.94 -11.22
N LEU A 90 15.02 2.01 -10.40
CA LEU A 90 14.46 0.84 -9.70
C LEU A 90 13.96 -0.20 -10.71
N ARG A 91 13.22 0.23 -11.74
CA ARG A 91 12.76 -0.68 -12.81
C ARG A 91 13.93 -1.29 -13.58
N ALA A 92 14.94 -0.50 -13.94
CA ALA A 92 16.13 -0.99 -14.61
C ALA A 92 16.91 -1.99 -13.74
N SER A 93 16.83 -1.87 -12.41
CA SER A 93 17.40 -2.82 -11.44
C SER A 93 16.50 -4.03 -11.16
N GLY A 94 15.40 -4.18 -11.91
CA GLY A 94 14.52 -5.34 -11.86
C GLY A 94 13.37 -5.25 -10.84
N PHE A 95 13.16 -4.09 -10.20
CA PHE A 95 12.04 -3.91 -9.30
C PHE A 95 10.72 -3.69 -10.05
N GLU A 96 9.63 -4.20 -9.48
CA GLU A 96 8.29 -3.69 -9.72
C GLU A 96 8.08 -2.47 -8.80
N VAL A 97 7.48 -1.39 -9.31
CA VAL A 97 7.17 -0.20 -8.51
C VAL A 97 5.70 0.12 -8.69
N VAL A 98 4.94 0.11 -7.61
CA VAL A 98 3.51 0.37 -7.60
C VAL A 98 3.15 1.44 -6.58
N PHE A 99 2.22 2.29 -6.96
CA PHE A 99 1.68 3.34 -6.12
C PHE A 99 0.20 3.04 -5.88
N LEU A 100 -0.23 3.11 -4.63
CA LEU A 100 -1.60 2.87 -4.20
C LEU A 100 -2.17 4.11 -3.53
N SER A 101 -3.37 4.50 -3.93
CA SER A 101 -4.17 5.51 -3.23
C SER A 101 -5.62 5.06 -3.11
N THR A 102 -6.35 5.73 -2.24
CA THR A 102 -7.79 5.51 -2.13
C THR A 102 -8.62 6.25 -3.18
N ASP A 103 -7.98 6.94 -4.13
CA ASP A 103 -8.69 7.51 -5.27
C ASP A 103 -9.33 6.39 -6.10
N ARG A 104 -10.55 6.62 -6.57
CA ARG A 104 -11.18 5.72 -7.55
C ARG A 104 -10.40 5.71 -8.87
N PRO A 105 -10.50 4.61 -9.67
CA PRO A 105 -9.64 4.38 -10.84
C PRO A 105 -9.55 5.58 -11.80
N GLU A 106 -10.66 6.25 -12.08
CA GLU A 106 -10.74 7.34 -13.05
C GLU A 106 -9.94 8.59 -12.64
N LEU A 107 -9.63 8.73 -11.35
CA LEU A 107 -8.93 9.88 -10.80
C LEU A 107 -7.41 9.66 -10.65
N LEU A 108 -6.91 8.44 -10.83
CA LEU A 108 -5.51 8.08 -10.58
C LEU A 108 -4.49 8.98 -11.31
N TYR A 109 -4.79 9.35 -12.56
CA TYR A 109 -3.89 10.15 -13.38
C TYR A 109 -4.22 11.65 -13.40
N SER A 110 -5.25 12.09 -12.68
CA SER A 110 -5.66 13.50 -12.72
C SER A 110 -4.55 14.46 -12.31
N SER A 111 -3.69 14.06 -11.38
CA SER A 111 -2.55 14.83 -10.89
C SER A 111 -1.27 14.65 -11.70
N LEU A 112 -1.21 13.65 -12.61
CA LEU A 112 0.01 13.29 -13.34
C LEU A 112 0.00 13.74 -14.80
N LYS A 113 -1.16 14.09 -15.37
CA LYS A 113 -1.33 14.42 -16.79
C LYS A 113 -0.37 15.52 -17.31
N GLU A 114 0.11 16.39 -16.44
CA GLU A 114 0.99 17.51 -16.81
C GLU A 114 2.48 17.19 -16.67
N LYS A 115 2.88 16.00 -16.17
CA LYS A 115 4.25 15.76 -15.68
C LYS A 115 5.03 14.67 -16.40
N ASP A 116 4.48 14.06 -17.45
CA ASP A 116 5.12 12.94 -18.19
C ASP A 116 5.60 11.81 -17.25
N ILE A 117 4.76 11.45 -16.30
CA ILE A 117 5.03 10.41 -15.29
C ILE A 117 4.28 9.14 -15.68
N HIS A 118 5.02 8.05 -15.89
CA HIS A 118 4.48 6.73 -16.31
C HIS A 118 4.53 5.72 -15.16
N TYR A 119 3.94 6.06 -14.02
CA TYR A 119 3.86 5.15 -12.89
C TYR A 119 2.78 4.08 -13.05
N THR A 120 3.00 2.93 -12.43
CA THR A 120 1.93 1.97 -12.17
C THR A 120 1.12 2.48 -10.98
N LEU A 121 0.05 3.23 -11.24
CA LEU A 121 -0.90 3.69 -10.24
C LEU A 121 -2.05 2.71 -10.11
N LEU A 122 -2.41 2.36 -8.89
CA LEU A 122 -3.51 1.48 -8.57
C LEU A 122 -4.45 2.13 -7.55
N SER A 123 -5.72 1.97 -7.78
CA SER A 123 -6.79 2.36 -6.86
C SER A 123 -6.96 1.29 -5.79
N ASP A 124 -6.85 1.69 -4.55
CA ASP A 124 -7.25 0.95 -3.35
C ASP A 124 -8.46 1.65 -2.69
N HIS A 125 -9.46 2.02 -3.49
CA HIS A 125 -10.59 2.85 -3.06
C HIS A 125 -11.44 2.22 -1.93
N HIS A 126 -11.30 0.92 -1.71
CA HIS A 126 -11.87 0.22 -0.57
C HIS A 126 -10.90 0.06 0.61
N SER A 127 -9.70 0.63 0.55
CA SER A 127 -8.66 0.57 1.59
C SER A 127 -8.16 -0.84 1.92
N ALA A 128 -8.47 -1.85 1.12
CA ALA A 128 -8.16 -3.24 1.43
C ALA A 128 -6.64 -3.51 1.50
N ALA A 129 -5.87 -2.93 0.57
CA ALA A 129 -4.42 -3.01 0.60
C ALA A 129 -3.83 -2.20 1.77
N ALA A 130 -4.35 -0.99 2.01
CA ALA A 130 -3.91 -0.15 3.13
C ALA A 130 -4.17 -0.82 4.49
N GLU A 131 -5.32 -1.48 4.66
CA GLU A 131 -5.63 -2.28 5.85
C GLU A 131 -4.70 -3.49 5.99
N ALA A 132 -4.46 -4.23 4.90
CA ALA A 132 -3.58 -5.40 4.90
C ALA A 132 -2.13 -5.04 5.30
N PHE A 133 -1.62 -3.88 4.85
CA PHE A 133 -0.31 -3.35 5.24
C PHE A 133 -0.34 -2.60 6.58
N ARG A 134 -1.52 -2.51 7.23
CA ARG A 134 -1.75 -1.81 8.50
C ARG A 134 -1.36 -0.33 8.44
N VAL A 135 -1.64 0.33 7.32
CA VAL A 135 -1.38 1.76 7.14
C VAL A 135 -2.65 2.59 7.03
N ALA A 136 -3.83 1.96 7.00
CA ALA A 136 -5.10 2.65 6.96
C ALA A 136 -5.40 3.37 8.28
N TYR A 137 -5.99 4.56 8.19
CA TYR A 137 -6.64 5.25 9.32
C TYR A 137 -7.95 5.88 8.85
N ARG A 138 -8.89 6.07 9.78
CA ARG A 138 -10.22 6.63 9.49
C ARG A 138 -10.25 8.11 9.84
N LEU A 139 -10.73 8.93 8.92
CA LEU A 139 -10.95 10.36 9.13
C LEU A 139 -12.14 10.58 10.07
N ASP A 140 -11.98 11.47 11.02
CA ASP A 140 -13.07 11.97 11.82
C ASP A 140 -13.88 13.06 11.09
N ASP A 141 -15.05 13.40 11.63
CA ASP A 141 -15.94 14.38 11.03
C ASP A 141 -15.32 15.79 10.93
N ALA A 142 -14.46 16.14 11.89
CA ALA A 142 -13.77 17.44 11.89
C ALA A 142 -12.76 17.52 10.73
N THR A 143 -11.96 16.48 10.54
CA THR A 143 -11.00 16.39 9.41
C THR A 143 -11.74 16.35 8.08
N LEU A 144 -12.87 15.63 7.98
CA LEU A 144 -13.69 15.62 6.76
C LEU A 144 -14.25 17.01 6.43
N ALA A 145 -14.69 17.77 7.46
CA ALA A 145 -15.17 19.12 7.28
C ALA A 145 -14.04 20.06 6.80
N GLU A 146 -12.87 19.97 7.42
CA GLU A 146 -11.69 20.74 7.02
C GLU A 146 -11.28 20.45 5.56
N LEU A 147 -11.25 19.18 5.16
CA LEU A 147 -10.92 18.80 3.77
C LEU A 147 -11.93 19.39 2.78
N ARG A 148 -13.23 19.43 3.14
CA ARG A 148 -14.26 20.06 2.29
C ARG A 148 -14.05 21.58 2.15
N GLU A 149 -13.57 22.27 3.18
CA GLU A 149 -13.22 23.69 3.10
C GLU A 149 -12.10 23.93 2.09
N TYR A 150 -11.17 22.98 1.92
CA TYR A 150 -10.14 22.98 0.89
C TYR A 150 -10.64 22.47 -0.48
N GLY A 151 -11.94 22.23 -0.64
CA GLY A 151 -12.53 21.73 -1.88
C GLY A 151 -12.31 20.25 -2.13
N ILE A 152 -11.94 19.48 -1.10
CA ILE A 152 -11.67 18.04 -1.18
C ILE A 152 -12.85 17.28 -0.59
N ASP A 153 -13.62 16.64 -1.45
CA ASP A 153 -14.68 15.71 -1.07
C ASP A 153 -14.13 14.27 -1.12
N VAL A 154 -13.85 13.71 0.06
CA VAL A 154 -13.26 12.37 0.18
C VAL A 154 -14.21 11.29 -0.38
N GLU A 155 -15.52 11.41 -0.18
CA GLU A 155 -16.48 10.45 -0.73
C GLU A 155 -16.50 10.52 -2.26
N ALA A 156 -16.41 11.70 -2.84
CA ALA A 156 -16.34 11.89 -4.28
C ALA A 156 -15.02 11.35 -4.87
N THR A 157 -13.91 11.49 -4.15
CA THR A 157 -12.59 11.02 -4.63
C THR A 157 -12.46 9.50 -4.51
N THR A 158 -12.97 8.89 -3.45
CA THR A 158 -12.87 7.45 -3.21
C THR A 158 -14.03 6.64 -3.80
N GLY A 159 -15.18 7.27 -4.00
CA GLY A 159 -16.43 6.59 -4.39
C GLY A 159 -17.05 5.75 -3.25
N THR A 160 -16.58 5.92 -2.00
CA THR A 160 -17.06 5.16 -0.83
C THR A 160 -17.30 6.06 0.38
N LYS A 161 -18.05 5.55 1.36
CA LYS A 161 -18.27 6.21 2.67
C LYS A 161 -17.38 5.63 3.77
N ARG A 162 -16.27 5.01 3.42
CA ARG A 162 -15.36 4.42 4.43
C ARG A 162 -14.59 5.50 5.19
N HIS A 163 -14.35 6.65 4.55
CA HIS A 163 -13.58 7.76 5.10
C HIS A 163 -12.17 7.35 5.57
N GLU A 164 -11.56 6.43 4.85
CA GLU A 164 -10.24 5.90 5.18
C GLU A 164 -9.21 6.39 4.19
N LEU A 165 -8.03 6.74 4.74
CA LEU A 165 -6.85 7.11 3.97
C LEU A 165 -5.64 6.32 4.48
N PRO A 166 -4.63 6.07 3.64
CA PRO A 166 -3.38 5.53 4.12
C PRO A 166 -2.52 6.61 4.77
N VAL A 167 -1.84 6.27 5.86
CA VAL A 167 -0.63 6.96 6.29
C VAL A 167 0.39 6.82 5.15
N PRO A 168 1.02 7.90 4.69
CA PRO A 168 2.01 7.81 3.63
C PRO A 168 3.14 6.85 4.00
N SER A 169 3.27 5.78 3.22
CA SER A 169 4.16 4.67 3.56
C SER A 169 4.84 4.10 2.31
N VAL A 170 6.06 3.60 2.52
CA VAL A 170 6.84 2.93 1.48
C VAL A 170 7.34 1.61 2.03
N PHE A 171 7.12 0.53 1.29
CA PHE A 171 7.62 -0.81 1.59
C PHE A 171 8.52 -1.29 0.46
N VAL A 172 9.66 -1.87 0.79
CA VAL A 172 10.47 -2.63 -0.18
C VAL A 172 10.40 -4.09 0.19
N ILE A 173 9.91 -4.91 -0.73
CA ILE A 173 9.60 -6.33 -0.56
C ILE A 173 10.54 -7.13 -1.47
N ASP A 174 11.18 -8.15 -0.94
CA ASP A 174 12.03 -9.03 -1.74
C ASP A 174 11.21 -10.09 -2.51
N LYS A 175 11.89 -10.91 -3.33
CA LYS A 175 11.25 -12.00 -4.09
C LYS A 175 10.63 -13.08 -3.21
N ALA A 176 11.10 -13.24 -1.96
CA ALA A 176 10.51 -14.19 -1.02
C ALA A 176 9.24 -13.64 -0.34
N GLY A 177 8.84 -12.40 -0.67
CA GLY A 177 7.68 -11.74 -0.06
C GLY A 177 7.97 -11.20 1.33
N VAL A 178 9.24 -11.02 1.70
CA VAL A 178 9.62 -10.45 3.00
C VAL A 178 9.87 -8.96 2.86
N ILE A 179 9.30 -8.18 3.77
CA ILE A 179 9.51 -6.74 3.86
C ILE A 179 10.94 -6.47 4.34
N ARG A 180 11.73 -5.75 3.54
CA ARG A 180 13.14 -5.43 3.80
C ARG A 180 13.37 -3.98 4.20
N PHE A 181 12.43 -3.11 3.88
CA PHE A 181 12.47 -1.71 4.29
C PHE A 181 11.03 -1.22 4.48
N VAL A 182 10.86 -0.36 5.47
CA VAL A 182 9.59 0.33 5.75
C VAL A 182 9.88 1.79 6.07
N TYR A 183 9.14 2.68 5.44
CA TYR A 183 8.94 4.05 5.86
C TYR A 183 7.45 4.25 6.05
N SER A 184 7.03 4.82 7.18
CA SER A 184 5.64 5.22 7.43
C SER A 184 5.67 6.42 8.37
N ASN A 185 5.00 7.51 8.00
CA ASN A 185 4.98 8.72 8.81
C ASN A 185 3.55 9.27 8.93
N PRO A 186 2.99 9.37 10.15
CA PRO A 186 1.66 9.94 10.38
C PRO A 186 1.58 11.44 10.02
N ASP A 187 2.69 12.17 10.10
CA ASP A 187 2.79 13.51 9.51
C ASP A 187 2.85 13.39 7.99
N TYR A 188 1.71 13.61 7.34
CA TYR A 188 1.57 13.47 5.89
C TYR A 188 2.37 14.51 5.10
N THR A 189 2.94 15.51 5.71
CA THR A 189 3.79 16.52 5.06
C THR A 189 5.23 16.03 4.91
N VAL A 190 5.67 15.10 5.76
CA VAL A 190 7.02 14.51 5.74
C VAL A 190 7.03 13.26 4.88
N ARG A 191 7.94 13.20 3.91
CA ARG A 191 7.98 12.15 2.89
C ARG A 191 9.35 11.52 2.76
N LEU A 192 9.37 10.24 2.37
CA LEU A 192 10.62 9.59 1.95
C LEU A 192 11.03 10.17 0.59
N GLY A 193 12.25 10.72 0.53
CA GLY A 193 12.82 11.25 -0.71
C GLY A 193 13.42 10.16 -1.61
N ALA A 194 13.67 10.52 -2.88
CA ALA A 194 14.17 9.62 -3.92
C ALA A 194 15.50 8.94 -3.56
N ASP A 195 16.47 9.68 -3.02
CA ASP A 195 17.78 9.12 -2.66
C ASP A 195 17.71 8.12 -1.51
N ALA A 196 16.85 8.39 -0.53
CA ALA A 196 16.63 7.46 0.59
C ALA A 196 15.96 6.17 0.11
N LEU A 197 14.98 6.27 -0.79
CA LEU A 197 14.34 5.11 -1.40
C LEU A 197 15.36 4.30 -2.22
N TRP A 198 16.18 4.97 -3.04
CA TRP A 198 17.24 4.28 -3.81
C TRP A 198 18.21 3.54 -2.89
N SER A 199 18.67 4.19 -1.84
CA SER A 199 19.59 3.58 -0.87
C SER A 199 18.99 2.33 -0.21
N ALA A 200 17.70 2.39 0.15
CA ALA A 200 16.99 1.27 0.77
C ALA A 200 16.82 0.08 -0.20
N ALA A 201 16.51 0.35 -1.48
CA ALA A 201 16.22 -0.69 -2.47
C ALA A 201 17.47 -1.28 -3.13
N SER A 202 18.50 -0.48 -3.40
CA SER A 202 19.69 -0.90 -4.15
C SER A 202 20.48 -2.04 -3.49
N GLY A 203 20.46 -2.12 -2.15
CA GLY A 203 21.07 -3.22 -1.42
C GLY A 203 20.39 -4.59 -1.64
N LEU A 204 19.17 -4.61 -2.19
CA LEU A 204 18.44 -5.84 -2.53
C LEU A 204 18.59 -6.23 -4.00
N ALA A 205 18.88 -5.29 -4.90
CA ALA A 205 19.09 -5.55 -6.32
C ALA A 205 20.37 -6.38 -6.59
N ALA A 206 21.32 -6.36 -5.63
CA ALA A 206 22.61 -7.06 -5.73
C ALA A 206 22.57 -8.50 -5.21
N ARG A 207 21.40 -9.01 -4.80
CA ARG A 207 21.19 -10.37 -4.28
C ARG A 207 20.19 -11.10 -5.17
#